data_2549d061aed3223979e35262efdcabef
#
_entry.id   2549d061aed3223979e35262efdcabef
#
_cell.length_a   1.000
_cell.length_b   1.000
_cell.length_c   1.000
_cell.angle_alpha   90.00
_cell.angle_beta   90.00
_cell.angle_gamma   90.00
#
_symmetry.space_group_name_H-M   'P 1'
#
loop_
_entity.id
_entity.type
_entity.pdbx_description
1 polymer ?
#
loop_
_entity_poly.entity_id
_entity_poly.type
_entity_poly.pdbx_seq_one_letter_code
_entity_poly.pdbx_strand_id
1 'polypeptide(L)'
;VTISGGEMLSRPDFVTALVEEAAQREISVCLDTSGFGDGDILKKLASMDNVTDILFDMKAIDDEIHHRYTGQSNQLILENLRQLSSDAAIRSKIQMRMPLISGINDGWEIIKQTAEFYQENKLQRVSLLPYHSLGISKKNHIGGHQEEFCQPDDVYVEKIKRYFEEEAVMTVEIQGKV
;
A
#
# COMPACT_ATOMS: atom_id res chain seq x y z
N VAL A 1 15.34 2.32 -9.04
CA VAL A 1 15.33 1.09 -8.21
C VAL A 1 14.16 1.14 -7.25
N THR A 2 13.62 -0.03 -6.83
CA THR A 2 12.61 -0.12 -5.78
C THR A 2 13.26 -0.64 -4.51
N ILE A 3 13.08 0.09 -3.40
CA ILE A 3 13.48 -0.35 -2.07
C ILE A 3 12.26 -0.99 -1.42
N SER A 4 12.33 -2.29 -1.20
CA SER A 4 11.28 -3.14 -0.68
C SER A 4 11.84 -4.19 0.28
N GLY A 5 10.99 -5.11 0.74
CA GLY A 5 11.35 -6.26 1.58
C GLY A 5 10.80 -6.09 2.99
N GLY A 6 10.16 -7.09 3.59
CA GLY A 6 9.50 -7.01 4.88
C GLY A 6 8.75 -5.68 5.09
N GLU A 7 9.35 -4.81 5.91
CA GLU A 7 9.03 -3.37 5.97
C GLU A 7 10.34 -2.58 5.96
N MET A 8 10.53 -1.69 4.98
CA MET A 8 11.77 -0.93 4.82
C MET A 8 12.08 -0.06 6.04
N LEU A 9 11.03 0.48 6.70
CA LEU A 9 11.18 1.31 7.90
C LEU A 9 11.64 0.54 9.14
N SER A 10 11.76 -0.79 9.07
CA SER A 10 12.38 -1.60 10.13
C SER A 10 13.90 -1.38 10.26
N ARG A 11 14.52 -0.82 9.23
CA ARG A 11 15.97 -0.49 9.16
C ARG A 11 16.17 0.93 8.62
N PRO A 12 15.68 1.95 9.32
CA PRO A 12 15.60 3.31 8.80
C PRO A 12 16.95 3.91 8.41
N ASP A 13 18.00 3.68 9.21
CA ASP A 13 19.35 4.19 8.93
C ASP A 13 19.94 3.59 7.64
N PHE A 14 19.72 2.27 7.45
CA PHE A 14 20.18 1.58 6.25
C PHE A 14 19.46 2.08 5.00
N VAL A 15 18.13 2.22 5.08
CA VAL A 15 17.33 2.71 3.95
C VAL A 15 17.70 4.16 3.62
N THR A 16 17.89 5.00 4.64
CA THR A 16 18.32 6.39 4.45
C THR A 16 19.65 6.44 3.70
N ALA A 17 20.65 5.70 4.17
CA ALA A 17 21.97 5.66 3.52
C ALA A 17 21.87 5.14 2.06
N LEU A 18 20.98 4.15 1.81
CA LEU A 18 20.79 3.61 0.46
C LEU A 18 20.14 4.63 -0.49
N VAL A 19 19.14 5.39 -0.03
CA VAL A 19 18.51 6.44 -0.82
C VAL A 19 19.47 7.60 -1.08
N GLU A 20 20.27 7.99 -0.08
CA GLU A 20 21.30 9.02 -0.22
C GLU A 20 22.41 8.62 -1.21
N GLU A 21 22.86 7.37 -1.17
CA GLU A 21 23.85 6.84 -2.12
C GLU A 21 23.27 6.75 -3.54
N ALA A 22 22.00 6.36 -3.67
CA ALA A 22 21.29 6.38 -4.97
C ALA A 22 21.20 7.81 -5.53
N ALA A 23 20.95 8.81 -4.69
CA ALA A 23 20.91 10.22 -5.09
C ALA A 23 22.26 10.69 -5.65
N GLN A 24 23.39 10.33 -5.01
CA GLN A 24 24.73 10.68 -5.49
C GLN A 24 25.05 10.07 -6.87
N ARG A 25 24.37 8.99 -7.22
CA ARG A 25 24.53 8.28 -8.50
C ARG A 25 23.44 8.62 -9.52
N GLU A 26 22.60 9.61 -9.24
CA GLU A 26 21.48 10.01 -10.09
C GLU A 26 20.49 8.86 -10.37
N ILE A 27 20.33 7.94 -9.40
CA ILE A 27 19.42 6.81 -9.51
C ILE A 27 18.08 7.17 -8.85
N SER A 28 17.01 7.09 -9.64
CA SER A 28 15.65 7.24 -9.11
C SER A 28 15.25 6.06 -8.23
N VAL A 29 14.55 6.37 -7.14
CA VAL A 29 14.11 5.43 -6.12
C VAL A 29 12.59 5.42 -6.03
N CYS A 30 12.02 4.21 -5.97
CA CYS A 30 10.65 3.93 -5.57
C CYS A 30 10.68 3.34 -4.16
N LEU A 31 9.94 3.92 -3.22
CA LEU A 31 9.77 3.36 -1.87
C LEU A 31 8.58 2.42 -1.86
N ASP A 32 8.75 1.20 -1.35
CA ASP A 32 7.70 0.20 -1.20
C ASP A 32 7.51 -0.10 0.30
N THR A 33 6.41 0.38 0.87
CA THR A 33 6.19 0.39 2.32
C THR A 33 4.72 0.18 2.69
N SER A 34 4.49 -0.42 3.86
CA SER A 34 3.19 -0.40 4.52
C SER A 34 2.95 0.88 5.33
N GLY A 35 3.96 1.72 5.47
CA GLY A 35 3.90 2.91 6.33
C GLY A 35 4.02 2.62 7.83
N PHE A 36 4.31 1.38 8.22
CA PHE A 36 4.46 1.01 9.62
C PHE A 36 5.88 1.28 10.11
N GLY A 37 6.11 2.45 10.68
CA GLY A 37 7.41 2.89 11.19
C GLY A 37 7.43 4.36 11.56
N ASP A 38 8.63 4.93 11.69
CA ASP A 38 8.83 6.34 12.01
C ASP A 38 8.36 7.24 10.84
N GLY A 39 7.31 8.02 11.07
CA GLY A 39 6.69 8.89 10.07
C GLY A 39 7.58 10.05 9.63
N ASP A 40 8.42 10.57 10.53
CA ASP A 40 9.31 11.69 10.21
C ASP A 40 10.43 11.22 9.30
N ILE A 41 10.96 10.03 9.53
CA ILE A 41 11.94 9.40 8.64
C ILE A 41 11.30 9.11 7.27
N LEU A 42 10.10 8.54 7.26
CA LEU A 42 9.38 8.26 6.00
C LEU A 42 9.14 9.55 5.21
N LYS A 43 8.73 10.62 5.87
CA LYS A 43 8.52 11.93 5.25
C LYS A 43 9.83 12.52 4.72
N LYS A 44 10.93 12.42 5.49
CA LYS A 44 12.26 12.85 5.05
C LYS A 44 12.64 12.13 3.76
N LEU A 45 12.52 10.81 3.72
CA LEU A 45 12.83 10.00 2.53
C LEU A 45 11.95 10.39 1.34
N ALA A 46 10.62 10.49 1.56
CA ALA A 46 9.65 10.86 0.52
C ALA A 46 9.92 12.25 -0.08
N SER A 47 10.52 13.16 0.69
CA SER A 47 10.86 14.53 0.25
C SER A 47 12.11 14.60 -0.62
N MET A 48 12.92 13.54 -0.70
CA MET A 48 14.15 13.54 -1.50
C MET A 48 13.82 13.59 -3.01
N ASP A 49 14.58 14.35 -3.77
CA ASP A 49 14.33 14.59 -5.20
C ASP A 49 14.46 13.32 -6.05
N ASN A 50 15.35 12.40 -5.66
CA ASN A 50 15.53 11.14 -6.35
C ASN A 50 14.47 10.09 -5.99
N VAL A 51 13.62 10.34 -4.99
CA VAL A 51 12.44 9.50 -4.71
C VAL A 51 11.30 9.96 -5.60
N THR A 52 10.99 9.17 -6.61
CA THR A 52 10.00 9.51 -7.65
C THR A 52 8.63 8.90 -7.39
N ASP A 53 8.58 7.76 -6.71
CA ASP A 53 7.36 7.01 -6.46
C ASP A 53 7.34 6.41 -5.06
N ILE A 54 6.14 6.26 -4.50
CA ILE A 54 5.88 5.62 -3.22
C ILE A 54 4.74 4.63 -3.42
N LEU A 55 5.03 3.35 -3.35
CA LEU A 55 4.04 2.28 -3.30
C LEU A 55 3.63 2.09 -1.85
N PHE A 56 2.42 2.50 -1.52
CA PHE A 56 1.93 2.48 -0.14
C PHE A 56 0.83 1.43 0.04
N ASP A 57 1.10 0.40 0.84
CA ASP A 57 0.19 -0.72 1.07
C ASP A 57 -0.90 -0.37 2.09
N MET A 58 -2.16 -0.36 1.66
CA MET A 58 -3.33 -0.32 2.54
C MET A 58 -3.95 -1.71 2.60
N LYS A 59 -3.68 -2.47 3.65
CA LYS A 59 -4.16 -3.86 3.79
C LYS A 59 -5.62 -3.94 4.26
N ALA A 60 -6.03 -3.07 5.17
CA ALA A 60 -7.41 -2.83 5.54
C ALA A 60 -7.54 -1.45 6.21
N ILE A 61 -8.63 -0.72 5.89
CA ILE A 61 -8.96 0.54 6.56
C ILE A 61 -9.53 0.28 7.96
N ASP A 62 -10.25 -0.80 8.14
CA ASP A 62 -10.78 -1.24 9.43
C ASP A 62 -9.66 -1.77 10.32
N ASP A 63 -9.52 -1.20 11.52
CA ASP A 63 -8.43 -1.53 12.45
C ASP A 63 -8.54 -2.95 13.03
N GLU A 64 -9.76 -3.45 13.26
CA GLU A 64 -9.95 -4.80 13.80
C GLU A 64 -9.55 -5.85 12.77
N ILE A 65 -9.94 -5.65 11.51
CA ILE A 65 -9.54 -6.50 10.39
C ILE A 65 -8.03 -6.41 10.20
N HIS A 66 -7.46 -5.20 10.18
CA HIS A 66 -6.03 -5.03 10.02
C HIS A 66 -5.26 -5.74 11.12
N HIS A 67 -5.63 -5.53 12.40
CA HIS A 67 -4.99 -6.16 13.54
C HIS A 67 -5.11 -7.69 13.49
N ARG A 68 -6.28 -8.20 13.14
CA ARG A 68 -6.54 -9.66 13.04
C ARG A 68 -5.60 -10.37 12.06
N TYR A 69 -5.35 -9.74 10.89
CA TYR A 69 -4.60 -10.39 9.80
C TYR A 69 -3.13 -9.99 9.71
N THR A 70 -2.72 -8.90 10.37
CA THR A 70 -1.32 -8.43 10.38
C THR A 70 -0.67 -8.50 11.76
N GLY A 71 -1.46 -8.61 12.83
CA GLY A 71 -1.00 -8.57 14.21
C GLY A 71 -0.73 -7.16 14.73
N GLN A 72 -1.00 -6.12 13.95
CA GLN A 72 -0.75 -4.71 14.31
C GLN A 72 -1.95 -3.83 14.02
N SER A 73 -2.15 -2.75 14.81
CA SER A 73 -3.10 -1.69 14.50
C SER A 73 -2.66 -0.90 13.27
N ASN A 74 -3.62 -0.42 12.49
CA ASN A 74 -3.35 0.44 11.34
C ASN A 74 -3.25 1.93 11.69
N GLN A 75 -3.48 2.34 12.94
CA GLN A 75 -3.54 3.75 13.35
C GLN A 75 -2.27 4.52 12.97
N LEU A 76 -1.09 3.95 13.26
CA LEU A 76 0.20 4.55 12.89
C LEU A 76 0.34 4.69 11.36
N ILE A 77 -0.11 3.68 10.62
CA ILE A 77 -0.06 3.67 9.16
C ILE A 77 -0.92 4.80 8.57
N LEU A 78 -2.15 4.95 9.10
CA LEU A 78 -3.07 5.99 8.67
C LEU A 78 -2.57 7.40 9.03
N GLU A 79 -1.94 7.55 10.21
CA GLU A 79 -1.33 8.81 10.64
C GLU A 79 -0.16 9.20 9.72
N ASN A 80 0.74 8.26 9.44
CA ASN A 80 1.85 8.46 8.52
C ASN A 80 1.37 8.81 7.11
N LEU A 81 0.33 8.15 6.62
CA LEU A 81 -0.25 8.46 5.31
C LEU A 81 -0.88 9.87 5.27
N ARG A 82 -1.57 10.30 6.34
CA ARG A 82 -2.06 11.69 6.45
C ARG A 82 -0.90 12.69 6.45
N GLN A 83 0.17 12.41 7.18
CA GLN A 83 1.35 13.27 7.23
C GLN A 83 1.98 13.41 5.85
N LEU A 84 2.19 12.31 5.10
CA LEU A 84 2.73 12.33 3.74
C LEU A 84 1.82 13.08 2.77
N SER A 85 0.53 12.77 2.78
CA SER A 85 -0.44 13.34 1.84
C SER A 85 -0.74 14.83 2.09
N SER A 86 -0.38 15.36 3.26
CA SER A 86 -0.49 16.80 3.55
C SER A 86 0.42 17.65 2.67
N ASP A 87 1.54 17.09 2.20
CA ASP A 87 2.46 17.73 1.24
C ASP A 87 2.08 17.35 -0.19
N ALA A 88 1.80 18.33 -1.03
CA ALA A 88 1.34 18.11 -2.41
C ALA A 88 2.41 17.45 -3.29
N ALA A 89 3.69 17.76 -3.08
CA ALA A 89 4.79 17.16 -3.84
C ALA A 89 4.96 15.70 -3.48
N ILE A 90 4.92 15.35 -2.18
CA ILE A 90 4.98 13.96 -1.72
C ILE A 90 3.73 13.20 -2.16
N ARG A 91 2.54 13.79 -1.97
CA ARG A 91 1.27 13.17 -2.35
C ARG A 91 1.22 12.76 -3.81
N SER A 92 1.78 13.57 -4.72
CA SER A 92 1.82 13.25 -6.15
C SER A 92 2.64 11.99 -6.48
N LYS A 93 3.57 11.60 -5.61
CA LYS A 93 4.39 10.38 -5.74
C LYS A 93 3.68 9.13 -5.24
N ILE A 94 2.60 9.25 -4.44
CA ILE A 94 1.94 8.13 -3.79
C ILE A 94 1.07 7.36 -4.77
N GLN A 95 1.30 6.04 -4.86
CA GLN A 95 0.44 5.03 -5.45
C GLN A 95 -0.05 4.12 -4.33
N MET A 96 -1.36 4.21 -4.02
CA MET A 96 -1.96 3.30 -3.05
C MET A 96 -2.03 1.89 -3.64
N ARG A 97 -1.64 0.88 -2.88
CA ARG A 97 -1.82 -0.53 -3.24
C ARG A 97 -2.81 -1.15 -2.27
N MET A 98 -3.85 -1.75 -2.81
CA MET A 98 -4.95 -2.32 -2.04
C MET A 98 -5.09 -3.81 -2.36
N PRO A 99 -4.49 -4.70 -1.56
CA PRO A 99 -4.76 -6.13 -1.66
C PRO A 99 -6.24 -6.38 -1.42
N LEU A 100 -6.90 -7.17 -2.29
CA LEU A 100 -8.31 -7.54 -2.16
C LEU A 100 -8.41 -9.03 -1.87
N ILE A 101 -8.95 -9.37 -0.71
CA ILE A 101 -9.14 -10.75 -0.25
C ILE A 101 -10.62 -10.94 0.03
N SER A 102 -11.24 -11.90 -0.69
CA SER A 102 -12.68 -12.14 -0.60
C SER A 102 -13.11 -12.51 0.81
N GLY A 103 -14.14 -11.81 1.30
CA GLY A 103 -14.72 -12.00 2.64
C GLY A 103 -13.89 -11.42 3.78
N ILE A 104 -12.78 -10.73 3.50
CA ILE A 104 -11.93 -10.11 4.53
C ILE A 104 -11.98 -8.59 4.43
N ASN A 105 -11.41 -8.02 3.37
CA ASN A 105 -11.29 -6.58 3.21
C ASN A 105 -12.00 -6.03 1.97
N ASP A 106 -12.74 -6.87 1.25
CA ASP A 106 -13.49 -6.53 0.04
C ASP A 106 -14.97 -6.19 0.32
N GLY A 107 -15.42 -6.20 1.59
CA GLY A 107 -16.78 -5.81 1.96
C GLY A 107 -17.12 -4.39 1.48
N TRP A 108 -18.36 -4.21 0.93
CA TRP A 108 -18.70 -2.95 0.27
C TRP A 108 -18.58 -1.72 1.17
N GLU A 109 -18.87 -1.87 2.46
CA GLU A 109 -18.72 -0.78 3.43
C GLU A 109 -17.24 -0.43 3.67
N ILE A 110 -16.37 -1.44 3.72
CA ILE A 110 -14.91 -1.26 3.84
C ILE A 110 -14.36 -0.55 2.60
N ILE A 111 -14.86 -0.91 1.41
CA ILE A 111 -14.48 -0.24 0.15
C ILE A 111 -14.85 1.24 0.19
N LYS A 112 -16.07 1.58 0.64
CA LYS A 112 -16.49 2.98 0.79
C LYS A 112 -15.62 3.76 1.77
N GLN A 113 -15.42 3.22 2.98
CA GLN A 113 -14.59 3.85 3.99
C GLN A 113 -13.15 4.08 3.49
N THR A 114 -12.62 3.13 2.73
CA THR A 114 -11.29 3.27 2.10
C THR A 114 -11.28 4.40 1.08
N ALA A 115 -12.30 4.46 0.22
CA ALA A 115 -12.43 5.51 -0.79
C ALA A 115 -12.59 6.91 -0.16
N GLU A 116 -13.43 7.02 0.87
CA GLU A 116 -13.62 8.25 1.64
C GLU A 116 -12.30 8.72 2.26
N PHE A 117 -11.56 7.80 2.90
CA PHE A 117 -10.26 8.11 3.48
C PHE A 117 -9.27 8.60 2.42
N TYR A 118 -9.26 7.99 1.24
CA TYR A 118 -8.37 8.41 0.14
C TYR A 118 -8.76 9.79 -0.40
N GLN A 119 -10.05 10.08 -0.54
CA GLN A 119 -10.55 11.40 -0.95
C GLN A 119 -10.20 12.50 0.06
N GLU A 120 -10.43 12.26 1.36
CA GLU A 120 -10.08 13.21 2.44
C GLU A 120 -8.59 13.58 2.40
N ASN A 121 -7.74 12.61 2.06
CA ASN A 121 -6.31 12.78 1.95
C ASN A 121 -5.85 13.17 0.52
N LYS A 122 -6.80 13.42 -0.40
CA LYS A 122 -6.54 13.86 -1.79
C LYS A 122 -5.63 12.92 -2.57
N LEU A 123 -5.64 11.64 -2.23
CA LEU A 123 -4.93 10.58 -2.95
C LEU A 123 -5.64 10.35 -4.29
N GLN A 124 -4.86 10.12 -5.35
CA GLN A 124 -5.40 10.08 -6.71
C GLN A 124 -5.16 8.77 -7.45
N ARG A 125 -4.24 7.94 -6.99
CA ARG A 125 -3.85 6.72 -7.69
C ARG A 125 -4.00 5.51 -6.78
N VAL A 126 -4.68 4.48 -7.28
CA VAL A 126 -4.83 3.21 -6.56
C VAL A 126 -4.62 2.01 -7.48
N SER A 127 -3.86 1.03 -7.01
CA SER A 127 -3.74 -0.29 -7.62
C SER A 127 -4.55 -1.28 -6.79
N LEU A 128 -5.55 -1.89 -7.39
CA LEU A 128 -6.26 -3.02 -6.82
C LEU A 128 -5.46 -4.30 -7.09
N LEU A 129 -5.16 -5.05 -6.06
CA LEU A 129 -4.34 -6.27 -6.11
C LEU A 129 -5.21 -7.47 -5.68
N PRO A 130 -6.06 -8.04 -6.56
CA PRO A 130 -6.83 -9.22 -6.22
C PRO A 130 -5.91 -10.34 -5.75
N TYR A 131 -6.28 -10.99 -4.65
CA TYR A 131 -5.48 -12.08 -4.11
C TYR A 131 -5.41 -13.25 -5.11
N HIS A 132 -4.20 -13.75 -5.32
CA HIS A 132 -3.96 -14.95 -6.12
C HIS A 132 -3.24 -16.00 -5.29
N SER A 133 -3.69 -17.24 -5.39
CA SER A 133 -3.13 -18.39 -4.65
C SER A 133 -1.69 -18.77 -5.04
N LEU A 134 -1.10 -18.10 -6.02
CA LEU A 134 0.29 -18.35 -6.48
C LEU A 134 1.36 -18.17 -5.38
N GLY A 135 1.05 -17.46 -4.29
CA GLY A 135 1.93 -17.32 -3.12
C GLY A 135 1.98 -18.54 -2.20
N ILE A 136 0.99 -19.43 -2.26
CA ILE A 136 0.85 -20.59 -1.36
C ILE A 136 1.98 -21.61 -1.58
N SER A 137 2.43 -21.78 -2.84
CA SER A 137 3.49 -22.71 -3.18
C SER A 137 4.83 -22.40 -2.50
N LYS A 138 5.12 -21.14 -2.21
CA LYS A 138 6.36 -20.72 -1.52
C LYS A 138 6.36 -21.06 -0.02
N LYS A 139 5.20 -21.01 0.66
CA LYS A 139 5.10 -21.28 2.10
C LYS A 139 5.03 -22.77 2.46
N ASN A 140 4.45 -23.60 1.60
CA ASN A 140 4.46 -25.05 1.80
C ASN A 140 5.89 -25.64 1.86
N HIS A 141 6.87 -24.92 1.30
CA HIS A 141 8.29 -25.29 1.39
C HIS A 141 8.96 -24.89 2.71
N ILE A 142 8.29 -24.09 3.57
CA ILE A 142 8.85 -23.58 4.84
C ILE A 142 8.06 -24.07 6.07
N GLY A 143 7.11 -25.00 5.90
CA GLY A 143 6.42 -25.68 7.00
C GLY A 143 5.39 -24.84 7.79
N GLY A 144 4.87 -23.75 7.22
CA GLY A 144 3.84 -22.92 7.85
C GLY A 144 2.43 -23.28 7.38
N HIS A 145 1.48 -23.44 8.32
CA HIS A 145 0.04 -23.44 8.00
C HIS A 145 -0.40 -22.01 7.70
N GLN A 146 -1.05 -21.80 6.55
CA GLN A 146 -1.71 -20.54 6.21
C GLN A 146 -3.19 -20.81 5.96
N GLU A 147 -4.07 -19.95 6.48
CA GLU A 147 -5.47 -19.93 6.05
C GLU A 147 -5.50 -19.73 4.52
N GLU A 148 -6.29 -20.54 3.83
CA GLU A 148 -6.52 -20.37 2.40
C GLU A 148 -7.45 -19.17 2.21
N PHE A 149 -6.93 -18.10 1.65
CA PHE A 149 -7.74 -16.95 1.26
C PHE A 149 -8.38 -17.18 -0.11
N CYS A 150 -9.55 -16.59 -0.28
CA CYS A 150 -10.26 -16.65 -1.55
C CYS A 150 -9.98 -15.42 -2.41
N GLN A 151 -9.84 -15.63 -3.71
CA GLN A 151 -9.77 -14.56 -4.69
C GLN A 151 -11.17 -13.94 -4.82
N PRO A 152 -11.29 -12.60 -4.86
CA PRO A 152 -12.55 -11.94 -5.20
C PRO A 152 -12.94 -12.24 -6.66
N ASP A 153 -14.25 -12.26 -6.93
CA ASP A 153 -14.80 -12.39 -8.28
C ASP A 153 -14.38 -11.20 -9.17
N ASP A 154 -13.99 -11.47 -10.42
CA ASP A 154 -13.50 -10.45 -11.35
C ASP A 154 -14.55 -9.36 -11.63
N VAL A 155 -15.84 -9.71 -11.71
CA VAL A 155 -16.94 -8.75 -11.92
C VAL A 155 -17.05 -7.83 -10.70
N TYR A 156 -16.84 -8.39 -9.51
CA TYR A 156 -16.85 -7.62 -8.28
C TYR A 156 -15.64 -6.67 -8.18
N VAL A 157 -14.45 -7.12 -8.58
CA VAL A 157 -13.24 -6.27 -8.65
C VAL A 157 -13.45 -5.11 -9.63
N GLU A 158 -14.05 -5.37 -10.80
CA GLU A 158 -14.39 -4.33 -11.77
C GLU A 158 -15.44 -3.34 -11.22
N LYS A 159 -16.38 -3.82 -10.39
CA LYS A 159 -17.34 -2.94 -9.69
C LYS A 159 -16.63 -2.03 -8.69
N ILE A 160 -15.68 -2.56 -7.91
CA ILE A 160 -14.85 -1.77 -6.99
C ILE A 160 -14.06 -0.72 -7.77
N LYS A 161 -13.41 -1.12 -8.87
CA LYS A 161 -12.68 -0.20 -9.74
C LYS A 161 -13.55 0.97 -10.18
N ARG A 162 -14.73 0.69 -10.76
CA ARG A 162 -15.64 1.74 -11.20
C ARG A 162 -16.06 2.68 -10.08
N TYR A 163 -16.29 2.16 -8.89
CA TYR A 163 -16.62 2.98 -7.73
C TYR A 163 -15.52 3.97 -7.38
N PHE A 164 -14.27 3.53 -7.37
CA PHE A 164 -13.13 4.43 -7.15
C PHE A 164 -12.95 5.45 -8.29
N GLU A 165 -13.20 5.06 -9.54
CA GLU A 165 -13.08 5.96 -10.70
C GLU A 165 -14.21 6.99 -10.76
N GLU A 166 -15.45 6.57 -10.55
CA GLU A 166 -16.64 7.41 -10.76
C GLU A 166 -17.02 8.23 -9.53
N GLU A 167 -16.97 7.62 -8.33
CA GLU A 167 -17.40 8.26 -7.09
C GLU A 167 -16.24 8.89 -6.32
N ALA A 168 -15.07 8.25 -6.30
CA ALA A 168 -13.89 8.77 -5.62
C ALA A 168 -12.96 9.60 -6.55
N VAL A 169 -13.22 9.62 -7.85
CA VAL A 169 -12.47 10.40 -8.87
C VAL A 169 -10.98 10.07 -8.84
N MET A 170 -10.65 8.77 -8.81
CA MET A 170 -9.28 8.27 -8.74
C MET A 170 -8.88 7.58 -10.05
N THR A 171 -7.59 7.55 -10.34
CA THR A 171 -7.03 6.68 -11.37
C THR A 171 -6.80 5.30 -10.79
N VAL A 172 -7.41 4.27 -11.40
CA VAL A 172 -7.39 2.90 -10.87
C VAL A 172 -6.79 1.94 -11.88
N GLU A 173 -5.88 1.11 -11.41
CA GLU A 173 -5.37 -0.04 -12.15
C GLU A 173 -5.66 -1.34 -11.39
N ILE A 174 -5.87 -2.44 -12.11
CA ILE A 174 -5.96 -3.78 -11.53
C ILE A 174 -4.66 -4.50 -11.92
N GLN A 175 -3.88 -4.90 -10.93
CA GLN A 175 -2.64 -5.65 -11.14
C GLN A 175 -2.87 -7.14 -10.92
N GLY A 176 -2.09 -7.98 -11.61
CA GLY A 176 -2.16 -9.44 -11.44
C GLY A 176 -3.22 -10.15 -12.28
N LYS A 177 -3.89 -9.49 -13.23
CA LYS A 177 -4.61 -10.20 -14.29
C LYS A 177 -3.58 -10.81 -15.24
N VAL A 178 -3.50 -12.14 -15.25
CA VAL A 178 -2.72 -12.94 -16.21
C VAL A 178 -3.58 -13.19 -17.45
#